data_680bc52609203779aedeca58e87cda15
#
_entry.id   680bc52609203779aedeca58e87cda15
#
_cell.length_a   1.000
_cell.length_b   1.000
_cell.length_c   1.000
_cell.angle_alpha   90.00
_cell.angle_beta   90.00
_cell.angle_gamma   90.00
#
_symmetry.space_group_name_H-M   'P 1'
#
loop_
_entity.id
_entity.type
_entity.pdbx_description
1 polymer ?
#
loop_
_entity_poly.entity_id
_entity_poly.type
_entity_poly.pdbx_seq_one_letter_code
_entity_poly.pdbx_strand_id
1 'polypeptide(L)'
;MKVYKFILLGAVLLSLPFSSGCQKLRARDQLNKGVAAFRNAQFQASIMHFKQAVGLDPTLLNAKLYLATAYFQQYIPGGESPENVKVGQQAIEAFEEVLRTDPNNTTAIASIGQMYYNMRQFQKSKEYQQHWVQVAPNNPTPYYWIGMLDWAIVFPRTQQKRKDLKIEFPKDPKDPSSLPPFPAKARSELEEQNGPLVKEGVDALEKAIQLSPYDFNTMSYLNLMYRQKADLEPDPGARQADLKVADDWVNKAIALRKVGGS
;
A
#
# COMPACT_ATOMS: atom_id res chain seq x y z
N MET A 1 -40.65 48.86 -32.73
CA MET A 1 -39.27 48.58 -32.34
C MET A 1 -39.08 47.92 -30.98
N LYS A 2 -40.10 47.39 -30.27
CA LYS A 2 -39.96 46.77 -28.94
C LYS A 2 -40.09 45.22 -28.96
N VAL A 3 -40.52 44.60 -30.03
CA VAL A 3 -40.77 43.13 -30.12
C VAL A 3 -39.48 42.35 -30.43
N TYR A 4 -38.49 42.94 -31.13
CA TYR A 4 -37.23 42.29 -31.51
C TYR A 4 -36.24 42.10 -30.34
N LYS A 5 -36.34 42.89 -29.26
CA LYS A 5 -35.46 42.76 -28.08
C LYS A 5 -35.75 41.56 -27.22
N PHE A 6 -37.00 41.07 -27.20
CA PHE A 6 -37.38 39.90 -26.42
C PHE A 6 -37.05 38.56 -27.11
N ILE A 7 -36.98 38.55 -28.44
CA ILE A 7 -36.62 37.33 -29.20
C ILE A 7 -35.11 37.03 -29.09
N LEU A 8 -34.28 38.03 -29.03
CA LEU A 8 -32.81 37.89 -28.85
C LEU A 8 -32.43 37.42 -27.45
N LEU A 9 -33.20 37.75 -26.39
CA LEU A 9 -32.90 37.29 -25.03
C LEU A 9 -33.34 35.83 -24.84
N GLY A 10 -34.34 35.34 -25.53
CA GLY A 10 -34.81 33.95 -25.49
C GLY A 10 -33.89 32.96 -26.20
N ALA A 11 -33.17 33.39 -27.23
CA ALA A 11 -32.22 32.54 -27.96
C ALA A 11 -30.90 32.26 -27.23
N VAL A 12 -30.47 33.16 -26.34
CA VAL A 12 -29.23 33.00 -25.56
C VAL A 12 -29.42 32.02 -24.39
N LEU A 13 -30.62 31.88 -23.83
CA LEU A 13 -30.92 30.98 -22.70
C LEU A 13 -31.10 29.52 -23.11
N LEU A 14 -31.29 29.21 -24.36
CA LEU A 14 -31.48 27.82 -24.88
C LEU A 14 -30.21 27.14 -25.34
N SER A 15 -29.06 27.87 -25.41
CA SER A 15 -27.79 27.31 -25.91
C SER A 15 -26.86 26.76 -24.82
N LEU A 16 -27.14 26.99 -23.54
CA LEU A 16 -26.28 26.61 -22.41
C LEU A 16 -26.29 25.12 -22.03
N PRO A 17 -27.33 24.30 -22.18
CA PRO A 17 -27.28 22.88 -21.80
C PRO A 17 -26.65 21.96 -22.85
N PHE A 18 -26.54 22.37 -24.12
CA PHE A 18 -26.03 21.51 -25.20
C PHE A 18 -24.51 21.38 -25.21
N SER A 19 -23.76 22.34 -24.69
CA SER A 19 -22.30 22.30 -24.69
C SER A 19 -21.74 21.31 -23.66
N SER A 20 -22.37 21.16 -22.50
CA SER A 20 -21.92 20.25 -21.45
C SER A 20 -22.12 18.77 -21.81
N GLY A 21 -23.17 18.44 -22.56
CA GLY A 21 -23.40 17.08 -23.05
C GLY A 21 -22.34 16.60 -24.05
N CYS A 22 -21.98 17.47 -25.00
CA CYS A 22 -20.92 17.17 -25.97
C CYS A 22 -19.54 17.00 -25.32
N GLN A 23 -19.22 17.80 -24.28
CA GLN A 23 -17.96 17.67 -23.57
C GLN A 23 -17.87 16.34 -22.81
N LYS A 24 -18.93 15.91 -22.13
CA LYS A 24 -18.99 14.60 -21.46
C LYS A 24 -18.82 13.43 -22.43
N LEU A 25 -19.43 13.52 -23.61
CA LEU A 25 -19.25 12.49 -24.65
C LEU A 25 -17.81 12.43 -25.14
N ARG A 26 -17.17 13.58 -25.38
CA ARG A 26 -15.76 13.67 -25.76
C ARG A 26 -14.85 13.16 -24.65
N ALA A 27 -15.16 13.43 -23.38
CA ALA A 27 -14.40 12.91 -22.24
C ALA A 27 -14.43 11.38 -22.22
N ARG A 28 -15.60 10.78 -22.45
CA ARG A 28 -15.73 9.30 -22.53
C ARG A 28 -14.99 8.71 -23.73
N ASP A 29 -15.00 9.37 -24.89
CA ASP A 29 -14.22 8.94 -26.05
C ASP A 29 -12.71 8.95 -25.73
N GLN A 30 -12.22 10.03 -25.12
CA GLN A 30 -10.82 10.09 -24.68
C GLN A 30 -10.50 9.03 -23.62
N LEU A 31 -11.39 8.79 -22.66
CA LEU A 31 -11.23 7.70 -21.69
C LEU A 31 -11.08 6.34 -22.38
N ASN A 32 -11.94 6.04 -23.35
CA ASN A 32 -11.90 4.76 -24.09
C ASN A 32 -10.58 4.61 -24.88
N LYS A 33 -10.12 5.68 -25.54
CA LYS A 33 -8.82 5.70 -26.25
C LYS A 33 -7.66 5.48 -25.26
N GLY A 34 -7.72 6.12 -24.09
CA GLY A 34 -6.75 5.93 -23.02
C GLY A 34 -6.72 4.49 -22.52
N VAL A 35 -7.89 3.88 -22.30
CA VAL A 35 -7.99 2.46 -21.87
C VAL A 35 -7.41 1.52 -22.94
N ALA A 36 -7.69 1.78 -24.23
CA ALA A 36 -7.11 0.99 -25.31
C ALA A 36 -5.58 1.08 -25.35
N ALA A 37 -5.03 2.30 -25.24
CA ALA A 37 -3.58 2.51 -25.15
C ALA A 37 -2.97 1.84 -23.91
N PHE A 38 -3.65 1.94 -22.75
CA PHE A 38 -3.21 1.31 -21.50
C PHE A 38 -3.11 -0.22 -21.61
N ARG A 39 -4.12 -0.87 -22.19
CA ARG A 39 -4.12 -2.33 -22.43
C ARG A 39 -2.97 -2.78 -23.33
N ASN A 40 -2.52 -1.91 -24.23
CA ASN A 40 -1.39 -2.16 -25.12
C ASN A 40 -0.04 -1.73 -24.51
N ALA A 41 0.00 -1.47 -23.19
CA ALA A 41 1.17 -0.97 -22.44
C ALA A 41 1.76 0.34 -23.00
N GLN A 42 0.99 1.12 -23.76
CA GLN A 42 1.36 2.43 -24.28
C GLN A 42 1.05 3.50 -23.24
N PHE A 43 1.73 3.44 -22.08
CA PHE A 43 1.39 4.26 -20.91
C PHE A 43 1.47 5.77 -21.17
N GLN A 44 2.46 6.23 -21.96
CA GLN A 44 2.58 7.65 -22.28
C GLN A 44 1.38 8.16 -23.13
N ALA A 45 0.94 7.38 -24.12
CA ALA A 45 -0.24 7.71 -24.91
C ALA A 45 -1.52 7.64 -24.05
N SER A 46 -1.62 6.64 -23.16
CA SER A 46 -2.76 6.52 -22.25
C SER A 46 -2.89 7.72 -21.31
N ILE A 47 -1.78 8.18 -20.73
CA ILE A 47 -1.73 9.38 -19.87
C ILE A 47 -2.22 10.61 -20.63
N MET A 48 -1.80 10.80 -21.89
CA MET A 48 -2.26 11.92 -22.72
C MET A 48 -3.79 11.89 -22.88
N HIS A 49 -4.36 10.75 -23.23
CA HIS A 49 -5.79 10.58 -23.40
C HIS A 49 -6.56 10.75 -22.09
N PHE A 50 -6.07 10.19 -20.97
CA PHE A 50 -6.71 10.35 -19.67
C PHE A 50 -6.68 11.80 -19.18
N LYS A 51 -5.57 12.53 -19.39
CA LYS A 51 -5.51 13.99 -19.13
C LYS A 51 -6.55 14.77 -19.93
N GLN A 52 -6.72 14.43 -21.20
CA GLN A 52 -7.77 15.06 -22.03
C GLN A 52 -9.17 14.73 -21.51
N ALA A 53 -9.41 13.47 -21.10
CA ALA A 53 -10.70 13.08 -20.53
C ALA A 53 -11.00 13.85 -19.24
N VAL A 54 -10.05 13.96 -18.31
CA VAL A 54 -10.18 14.72 -17.06
C VAL A 54 -10.37 16.21 -17.33
N GLY A 55 -9.65 16.79 -18.31
CA GLY A 55 -9.81 18.17 -18.70
C GLY A 55 -11.20 18.49 -19.30
N LEU A 56 -11.79 17.55 -20.04
CA LEU A 56 -13.14 17.68 -20.62
C LEU A 56 -14.25 17.46 -19.59
N ASP A 57 -14.06 16.55 -18.65
CA ASP A 57 -14.99 16.27 -17.56
C ASP A 57 -14.22 15.97 -16.25
N PRO A 58 -13.95 17.00 -15.42
CA PRO A 58 -13.25 16.83 -14.13
C PRO A 58 -14.03 15.98 -13.11
N THR A 59 -15.31 15.71 -13.36
CA THR A 59 -16.15 14.87 -12.49
C THR A 59 -16.05 13.38 -12.84
N LEU A 60 -15.40 13.03 -13.94
CA LEU A 60 -15.29 11.65 -14.43
C LEU A 60 -14.25 10.88 -13.61
N LEU A 61 -14.67 10.32 -12.46
CA LEU A 61 -13.84 9.64 -11.49
C LEU A 61 -12.98 8.52 -12.13
N ASN A 62 -13.57 7.75 -13.05
CA ASN A 62 -12.85 6.68 -13.74
C ASN A 62 -11.66 7.21 -14.55
N ALA A 63 -11.77 8.39 -15.19
CA ALA A 63 -10.66 8.99 -15.93
C ALA A 63 -9.51 9.40 -15.00
N LYS A 64 -9.84 9.96 -13.82
CA LYS A 64 -8.84 10.28 -12.78
C LYS A 64 -8.15 9.02 -12.28
N LEU A 65 -8.92 7.96 -11.98
CA LEU A 65 -8.37 6.69 -11.48
C LEU A 65 -7.45 6.02 -12.50
N TYR A 66 -7.85 5.98 -13.78
CA TYR A 66 -7.01 5.44 -14.86
C TYR A 66 -5.75 6.30 -15.11
N LEU A 67 -5.86 7.63 -14.99
CA LEU A 67 -4.69 8.51 -15.10
C LEU A 67 -3.67 8.20 -14.01
N ALA A 68 -4.12 8.11 -12.76
CA ALA A 68 -3.28 7.75 -11.62
C ALA A 68 -2.63 6.38 -11.80
N THR A 69 -3.43 5.38 -12.24
CA THR A 69 -2.94 4.03 -12.50
C THR A 69 -1.89 4.00 -13.62
N ALA A 70 -2.06 4.83 -14.67
CA ALA A 70 -1.10 4.90 -15.77
C ALA A 70 0.25 5.49 -15.32
N TYR A 71 0.25 6.50 -14.45
CA TYR A 71 1.48 6.99 -13.81
C TYR A 71 2.11 5.93 -12.91
N PHE A 72 1.29 5.23 -12.11
CA PHE A 72 1.77 4.15 -11.25
C PHE A 72 2.51 3.06 -12.03
N GLN A 73 2.00 2.67 -13.21
CA GLN A 73 2.62 1.66 -14.06
C GLN A 73 3.94 2.13 -14.72
N GLN A 74 4.17 3.43 -14.83
CA GLN A 74 5.43 3.96 -15.33
C GLN A 74 6.53 4.05 -14.26
N TYR A 75 6.16 4.03 -12.98
CA TYR A 75 7.13 4.10 -11.90
C TYR A 75 7.92 2.79 -11.80
N ILE A 76 9.24 2.91 -11.74
CA ILE A 76 10.16 1.78 -11.56
C ILE A 76 10.54 1.70 -10.08
N PRO A 77 10.09 0.66 -9.33
CA PRO A 77 10.45 0.51 -7.93
C PRO A 77 11.96 0.47 -7.71
N GLY A 78 12.46 1.28 -6.78
CA GLY A 78 13.90 1.40 -6.49
C GLY A 78 14.71 2.21 -7.49
N GLY A 79 14.08 2.75 -8.55
CA GLY A 79 14.73 3.67 -9.47
C GLY A 79 14.93 5.05 -8.84
N GLU A 80 16.18 5.54 -8.79
CA GLU A 80 16.55 6.78 -8.11
C GLU A 80 16.71 7.97 -9.07
N SER A 81 16.43 7.79 -10.37
CA SER A 81 16.53 8.90 -11.31
C SER A 81 15.50 10.00 -10.99
N PRO A 82 15.84 11.28 -11.18
CA PRO A 82 14.91 12.39 -10.94
C PRO A 82 13.59 12.23 -11.71
N GLU A 83 13.65 11.68 -12.92
CA GLU A 83 12.49 11.42 -13.76
C GLU A 83 11.57 10.36 -13.13
N ASN A 84 12.15 9.27 -12.61
CA ASN A 84 11.39 8.21 -11.96
C ASN A 84 10.74 8.70 -10.65
N VAL A 85 11.48 9.46 -9.84
CA VAL A 85 10.95 10.10 -8.62
C VAL A 85 9.77 11.01 -8.96
N LYS A 86 9.89 11.81 -10.02
CA LYS A 86 8.81 12.69 -10.51
C LYS A 86 7.59 11.89 -10.95
N VAL A 87 7.77 10.77 -11.65
CA VAL A 87 6.66 9.88 -12.06
C VAL A 87 5.95 9.32 -10.82
N GLY A 88 6.68 8.87 -9.81
CA GLY A 88 6.10 8.40 -8.55
C GLY A 88 5.29 9.48 -7.83
N GLN A 89 5.81 10.71 -7.79
CA GLN A 89 5.09 11.84 -7.20
C GLN A 89 3.81 12.17 -8.00
N GLN A 90 3.87 12.15 -9.33
CA GLN A 90 2.69 12.36 -10.18
C GLN A 90 1.63 11.28 -9.99
N ALA A 91 2.03 10.03 -9.75
CA ALA A 91 1.08 8.96 -9.42
C ALA A 91 0.36 9.24 -8.09
N ILE A 92 1.10 9.60 -7.04
CA ILE A 92 0.53 9.95 -5.74
C ILE A 92 -0.46 11.11 -5.88
N GLU A 93 -0.04 12.23 -6.48
CA GLU A 93 -0.89 13.40 -6.69
C GLU A 93 -2.17 13.06 -7.47
N ALA A 94 -2.07 12.23 -8.50
CA ALA A 94 -3.21 11.82 -9.29
C ALA A 94 -4.19 10.92 -8.48
N PHE A 95 -3.71 10.04 -7.61
CA PHE A 95 -4.57 9.28 -6.70
C PHE A 95 -5.17 10.16 -5.60
N GLU A 96 -4.44 11.16 -5.09
CA GLU A 96 -4.99 12.15 -4.15
C GLU A 96 -6.13 12.97 -4.78
N GLU A 97 -6.06 13.26 -6.10
CA GLU A 97 -7.20 13.86 -6.83
C GLU A 97 -8.42 12.94 -6.87
N VAL A 98 -8.22 11.62 -6.93
CA VAL A 98 -9.32 10.66 -6.77
C VAL A 98 -9.92 10.77 -5.38
N LEU A 99 -9.08 10.81 -4.33
CA LEU A 99 -9.53 10.90 -2.94
C LEU A 99 -10.23 12.23 -2.61
N ARG A 100 -9.89 13.33 -3.29
CA ARG A 100 -10.64 14.59 -3.17
C ARG A 100 -12.08 14.47 -3.68
N THR A 101 -12.32 13.57 -4.62
CA THR A 101 -13.65 13.32 -5.21
C THR A 101 -14.39 12.20 -4.46
N ASP A 102 -13.67 11.15 -4.07
CA ASP A 102 -14.17 9.98 -3.36
C ASP A 102 -13.18 9.61 -2.25
N PRO A 103 -13.33 10.19 -1.04
CA PRO A 103 -12.40 9.98 0.08
C PRO A 103 -12.25 8.53 0.54
N ASN A 104 -13.25 7.69 0.25
CA ASN A 104 -13.30 6.28 0.63
C ASN A 104 -12.88 5.33 -0.51
N ASN A 105 -12.28 5.84 -1.57
CA ASN A 105 -11.83 5.02 -2.69
C ASN A 105 -10.68 4.11 -2.29
N THR A 106 -10.99 2.87 -1.99
CA THR A 106 -10.01 1.88 -1.51
C THR A 106 -8.90 1.60 -2.52
N THR A 107 -9.18 1.70 -3.82
CA THR A 107 -8.15 1.54 -4.87
C THR A 107 -7.12 2.67 -4.80
N ALA A 108 -7.57 3.91 -4.64
CA ALA A 108 -6.67 5.05 -4.53
C ALA A 108 -5.85 4.98 -3.23
N ILE A 109 -6.50 4.69 -2.09
CA ILE A 109 -5.84 4.53 -0.78
C ILE A 109 -4.75 3.45 -0.86
N ALA A 110 -5.09 2.27 -1.35
CA ALA A 110 -4.17 1.15 -1.50
C ALA A 110 -2.98 1.48 -2.42
N SER A 111 -3.26 2.14 -3.56
CA SER A 111 -2.22 2.49 -4.54
C SER A 111 -1.25 3.53 -4.01
N ILE A 112 -1.72 4.55 -3.26
CA ILE A 112 -0.84 5.52 -2.61
C ILE A 112 0.03 4.82 -1.55
N GLY A 113 -0.57 3.97 -0.71
CA GLY A 113 0.17 3.19 0.27
C GLY A 113 1.25 2.33 -0.37
N GLN A 114 0.93 1.64 -1.46
CA GLN A 114 1.90 0.85 -2.22
C GLN A 114 2.98 1.71 -2.88
N MET A 115 2.64 2.90 -3.38
CA MET A 115 3.64 3.82 -3.94
C MET A 115 4.64 4.27 -2.88
N TYR A 116 4.17 4.67 -1.70
CA TYR A 116 5.05 5.04 -0.59
C TYR A 116 5.93 3.86 -0.12
N TYR A 117 5.40 2.63 -0.11
CA TYR A 117 6.19 1.43 0.13
C TYR A 117 7.31 1.26 -0.91
N ASN A 118 6.98 1.37 -2.19
CA ASN A 118 7.95 1.26 -3.29
C ASN A 118 9.04 2.34 -3.23
N MET A 119 8.72 3.52 -2.67
CA MET A 119 9.64 4.62 -2.39
C MET A 119 10.37 4.49 -1.05
N ARG A 120 10.21 3.38 -0.33
CA ARG A 120 10.75 3.11 1.01
C ARG A 120 10.33 4.12 2.08
N GLN A 121 9.23 4.84 1.87
CA GLN A 121 8.63 5.75 2.84
C GLN A 121 7.60 4.98 3.70
N PHE A 122 8.08 4.03 4.50
CA PHE A 122 7.26 3.04 5.19
C PHE A 122 6.24 3.67 6.15
N GLN A 123 6.61 4.77 6.83
CA GLN A 123 5.69 5.45 7.74
C GLN A 123 4.48 6.03 6.99
N LYS A 124 4.71 6.72 5.88
CA LYS A 124 3.62 7.24 5.04
C LYS A 124 2.77 6.12 4.44
N SER A 125 3.43 5.03 4.00
CA SER A 125 2.70 3.84 3.54
C SER A 125 1.74 3.35 4.63
N LYS A 126 2.21 3.24 5.88
CA LYS A 126 1.38 2.77 7.01
C LYS A 126 0.19 3.68 7.30
N GLU A 127 0.35 5.00 7.22
CA GLU A 127 -0.76 5.95 7.38
C GLU A 127 -1.91 5.67 6.39
N TYR A 128 -1.60 5.37 5.13
CA TYR A 128 -2.60 4.99 4.13
C TYR A 128 -3.21 3.60 4.40
N GLN A 129 -2.45 2.64 4.93
CA GLN A 129 -3.02 1.35 5.33
C GLN A 129 -3.97 1.50 6.52
N GLN A 130 -3.61 2.34 7.51
CA GLN A 130 -4.49 2.67 8.64
C GLN A 130 -5.77 3.37 8.18
N HIS A 131 -5.69 4.28 7.20
CA HIS A 131 -6.88 4.86 6.56
C HIS A 131 -7.72 3.78 5.87
N TRP A 132 -7.09 2.83 5.17
CA TRP A 132 -7.82 1.72 4.53
C TRP A 132 -8.54 0.82 5.55
N VAL A 133 -7.92 0.56 6.71
CA VAL A 133 -8.59 -0.13 7.83
C VAL A 133 -9.87 0.58 8.26
N GLN A 134 -9.85 1.92 8.36
CA GLN A 134 -11.03 2.71 8.73
C GLN A 134 -12.16 2.60 7.71
N VAL A 135 -11.81 2.60 6.42
CA VAL A 135 -12.79 2.52 5.32
C VAL A 135 -13.32 1.11 5.12
N ALA A 136 -12.49 0.09 5.32
CA ALA A 136 -12.82 -1.31 5.07
C ALA A 136 -12.30 -2.24 6.19
N PRO A 137 -12.86 -2.18 7.41
CA PRO A 137 -12.34 -2.88 8.59
C PRO A 137 -12.40 -4.42 8.51
N ASN A 138 -13.16 -4.97 7.57
CA ASN A 138 -13.25 -6.41 7.33
C ASN A 138 -12.35 -6.89 6.17
N ASN A 139 -11.55 -6.01 5.58
CA ASN A 139 -10.57 -6.40 4.57
C ASN A 139 -9.26 -6.83 5.25
N PRO A 140 -8.74 -8.05 5.02
CA PRO A 140 -7.49 -8.51 5.63
C PRO A 140 -6.26 -7.77 5.10
N THR A 141 -6.31 -7.26 3.88
CA THR A 141 -5.15 -6.72 3.16
C THR A 141 -4.46 -5.56 3.88
N PRO A 142 -5.14 -4.50 4.34
CA PRO A 142 -4.45 -3.40 5.03
C PRO A 142 -3.80 -3.82 6.34
N TYR A 143 -4.39 -4.76 7.07
CA TYR A 143 -3.79 -5.31 8.29
C TYR A 143 -2.50 -6.09 7.99
N TYR A 144 -2.49 -6.91 6.94
CA TYR A 144 -1.29 -7.57 6.44
C TYR A 144 -0.19 -6.54 6.11
N TRP A 145 -0.54 -5.46 5.39
CA TRP A 145 0.40 -4.42 5.04
C TRP A 145 0.99 -3.71 6.27
N ILE A 146 0.17 -3.39 7.29
CA ILE A 146 0.65 -2.78 8.53
C ILE A 146 1.73 -3.66 9.18
N GLY A 147 1.46 -4.95 9.38
CA GLY A 147 2.43 -5.84 10.00
C GLY A 147 3.69 -6.06 9.17
N MET A 148 3.57 -6.14 7.86
CA MET A 148 4.71 -6.22 6.94
C MET A 148 5.57 -4.94 6.98
N LEU A 149 4.95 -3.76 7.04
CA LEU A 149 5.63 -2.48 7.14
C LEU A 149 6.36 -2.33 8.49
N ASP A 150 5.72 -2.73 9.58
CA ASP A 150 6.35 -2.72 10.90
C ASP A 150 7.56 -3.64 10.95
N TRP A 151 7.45 -4.84 10.39
CA TRP A 151 8.60 -5.72 10.23
C TRP A 151 9.73 -5.08 9.40
N ALA A 152 9.40 -4.44 8.29
CA ALA A 152 10.36 -3.77 7.43
C ALA A 152 11.11 -2.63 8.13
N ILE A 153 10.51 -2.01 9.15
CA ILE A 153 11.13 -0.98 9.98
C ILE A 153 11.97 -1.60 11.11
N VAL A 154 11.40 -2.59 11.80
CA VAL A 154 12.00 -3.21 12.99
C VAL A 154 13.20 -4.09 12.66
N PHE A 155 13.07 -4.96 11.64
CA PHE A 155 14.07 -5.98 11.32
C PHE A 155 15.47 -5.39 11.04
N PRO A 156 15.66 -4.35 10.22
CA PRO A 156 16.98 -3.77 9.99
C PRO A 156 17.62 -3.22 11.26
N ARG A 157 16.85 -2.62 12.18
CA ARG A 157 17.32 -2.10 13.46
C ARG A 157 17.85 -3.24 14.35
N THR A 158 17.07 -4.32 14.45
CA THR A 158 17.46 -5.53 15.19
C THR A 158 18.72 -6.15 14.61
N GLN A 159 18.81 -6.27 13.26
CA GLN A 159 20.02 -6.81 12.61
C GLN A 159 21.24 -5.92 12.82
N GLN A 160 21.09 -4.61 12.73
CA GLN A 160 22.20 -3.67 13.01
C GLN A 160 22.68 -3.81 14.45
N LYS A 161 21.77 -3.91 15.44
CA LYS A 161 22.14 -4.10 16.85
C LYS A 161 22.89 -5.42 17.05
N ARG A 162 22.50 -6.52 16.40
CA ARG A 162 23.25 -7.80 16.44
C ARG A 162 24.66 -7.64 15.89
N LYS A 163 24.79 -6.96 14.75
CA LYS A 163 26.09 -6.69 14.12
C LYS A 163 26.98 -5.86 15.03
N ASP A 164 26.47 -4.80 15.64
CA ASP A 164 27.21 -3.91 16.53
C ASP A 164 27.76 -4.67 17.77
N LEU A 165 26.95 -5.62 18.26
CA LEU A 165 27.32 -6.47 19.40
C LEU A 165 28.11 -7.73 19.00
N LYS A 166 28.37 -7.94 17.72
CA LYS A 166 29.03 -9.13 17.17
C LYS A 166 28.35 -10.44 17.58
N ILE A 167 27.01 -10.41 17.67
CA ILE A 167 26.20 -11.60 17.93
C ILE A 167 26.11 -12.37 16.61
N GLU A 168 26.80 -13.50 16.54
CA GLU A 168 26.81 -14.35 15.34
C GLU A 168 25.49 -15.11 15.19
N PHE A 169 25.10 -15.31 13.93
CA PHE A 169 24.00 -16.21 13.62
C PHE A 169 24.37 -17.66 13.92
N PRO A 170 23.40 -18.50 14.30
CA PRO A 170 23.66 -19.92 14.53
C PRO A 170 24.31 -20.56 13.30
N LYS A 171 25.23 -21.50 13.54
CA LYS A 171 25.89 -22.27 12.47
C LYS A 171 24.89 -23.16 11.72
N ASP A 172 23.82 -23.58 12.39
CA ASP A 172 22.70 -24.30 11.76
C ASP A 172 21.55 -23.32 11.47
N PRO A 173 21.35 -22.95 10.20
CA PRO A 173 20.23 -22.08 9.82
C PRO A 173 18.85 -22.73 10.03
N LYS A 174 18.80 -24.06 10.30
CA LYS A 174 17.56 -24.80 10.56
C LYS A 174 17.09 -24.67 12.00
N ASP A 175 17.93 -24.17 12.91
CA ASP A 175 17.56 -23.90 14.31
C ASP A 175 17.68 -22.40 14.64
N PRO A 176 16.72 -21.57 14.17
CA PRO A 176 16.71 -20.16 14.51
C PRO A 176 16.40 -19.88 15.98
N SER A 177 15.96 -20.89 16.76
CA SER A 177 15.76 -20.78 18.21
C SER A 177 17.10 -20.73 18.97
N SER A 178 18.18 -21.18 18.34
CA SER A 178 19.55 -21.13 18.88
C SER A 178 20.19 -19.75 18.81
N LEU A 179 19.51 -18.73 18.22
CA LEU A 179 20.00 -17.37 18.18
C LEU A 179 20.12 -16.80 19.61
N PRO A 180 21.31 -16.35 20.04
CA PRO A 180 21.50 -15.84 21.40
C PRO A 180 20.58 -14.65 21.69
N PRO A 181 20.02 -14.55 22.91
CA PRO A 181 19.24 -13.38 23.32
C PRO A 181 20.15 -12.14 23.40
N PHE A 182 19.55 -10.97 23.25
CA PHE A 182 20.27 -9.72 23.48
C PHE A 182 20.65 -9.53 24.95
N PRO A 183 21.84 -8.94 25.25
CA PRO A 183 22.15 -8.47 26.59
C PRO A 183 21.06 -7.48 27.08
N ALA A 184 20.79 -7.46 28.39
CA ALA A 184 19.71 -6.72 29.02
C ALA A 184 19.63 -5.24 28.56
N LYS A 185 20.76 -4.53 28.52
CA LYS A 185 20.84 -3.13 28.08
C LYS A 185 20.38 -2.98 26.61
N ALA A 186 20.92 -3.79 25.71
CA ALA A 186 20.59 -3.73 24.29
C ALA A 186 19.14 -4.10 24.03
N ARG A 187 18.60 -5.07 24.77
CA ARG A 187 17.20 -5.45 24.70
C ARG A 187 16.29 -4.29 25.14
N SER A 188 16.59 -3.61 26.26
CA SER A 188 15.82 -2.45 26.71
C SER A 188 15.83 -1.31 25.69
N GLU A 189 16.97 -1.03 25.07
CA GLU A 189 17.07 -0.02 23.99
C GLU A 189 16.23 -0.41 22.76
N LEU A 190 16.23 -1.70 22.40
CA LEU A 190 15.39 -2.20 21.29
C LEU A 190 13.90 -2.19 21.66
N GLU A 191 13.54 -2.52 22.89
CA GLU A 191 12.16 -2.46 23.37
C GLU A 191 11.60 -1.04 23.28
N GLU A 192 12.36 -0.03 23.69
CA GLU A 192 11.97 1.37 23.58
C GLU A 192 11.73 1.77 22.11
N GLN A 193 12.59 1.32 21.19
CA GLN A 193 12.54 1.71 19.77
C GLN A 193 11.54 0.90 18.95
N ASN A 194 11.42 -0.38 19.23
CA ASN A 194 10.74 -1.36 18.38
C ASN A 194 9.47 -1.94 19.05
N GLY A 195 9.37 -1.92 20.37
CA GLY A 195 8.27 -2.56 21.11
C GLY A 195 6.87 -2.15 20.62
N PRO A 196 6.58 -0.84 20.47
CA PRO A 196 5.29 -0.39 19.95
C PRO A 196 4.99 -0.93 18.54
N LEU A 197 5.98 -0.96 17.64
CA LEU A 197 5.83 -1.45 16.27
C LEU A 197 5.68 -2.98 16.23
N VAL A 198 6.43 -3.69 17.08
CA VAL A 198 6.30 -5.16 17.19
C VAL A 198 4.91 -5.53 17.68
N LYS A 199 4.41 -4.83 18.69
CA LYS A 199 3.04 -5.05 19.18
C LYS A 199 1.99 -4.76 18.10
N GLU A 200 2.05 -3.59 17.45
CA GLU A 200 1.12 -3.20 16.39
C GLU A 200 1.14 -4.21 15.24
N GLY A 201 2.35 -4.61 14.81
CA GLY A 201 2.52 -5.54 13.70
C GLY A 201 1.99 -6.94 14.00
N VAL A 202 2.19 -7.46 15.22
CA VAL A 202 1.60 -8.75 15.66
C VAL A 202 0.08 -8.63 15.66
N ASP A 203 -0.49 -7.63 16.34
CA ASP A 203 -1.94 -7.42 16.45
C ASP A 203 -2.59 -7.31 15.05
N ALA A 204 -1.96 -6.55 14.14
CA ALA A 204 -2.44 -6.38 12.77
C ALA A 204 -2.41 -7.71 11.98
N LEU A 205 -1.31 -8.45 12.03
CA LEU A 205 -1.21 -9.74 11.32
C LEU A 205 -2.16 -10.79 11.91
N GLU A 206 -2.38 -10.81 13.22
CA GLU A 206 -3.39 -11.67 13.86
C GLU A 206 -4.79 -11.30 13.38
N LYS A 207 -5.09 -10.01 13.23
CA LYS A 207 -6.35 -9.58 12.65
C LYS A 207 -6.47 -9.98 11.18
N ALA A 208 -5.42 -9.86 10.40
CA ALA A 208 -5.41 -10.29 9.00
C ALA A 208 -5.69 -11.78 8.86
N ILE A 209 -5.06 -12.63 9.69
CA ILE A 209 -5.27 -14.08 9.65
C ILE A 209 -6.65 -14.51 10.16
N GLN A 210 -7.24 -13.76 11.12
CA GLN A 210 -8.64 -13.98 11.52
C GLN A 210 -9.60 -13.74 10.35
N LEU A 211 -9.33 -12.73 9.52
CA LEU A 211 -10.16 -12.39 8.35
C LEU A 211 -9.86 -13.27 7.14
N SER A 212 -8.64 -13.81 7.02
CA SER A 212 -8.19 -14.68 5.93
C SER A 212 -7.35 -15.84 6.47
N PRO A 213 -7.98 -16.93 7.01
CA PRO A 213 -7.28 -17.97 7.75
C PRO A 213 -6.28 -18.83 6.96
N TYR A 214 -6.29 -18.72 5.63
CA TYR A 214 -5.43 -19.53 4.74
C TYR A 214 -4.39 -18.68 4.00
N ASP A 215 -4.17 -17.42 4.42
CA ASP A 215 -3.14 -16.59 3.81
C ASP A 215 -1.74 -16.95 4.35
N PHE A 216 -1.00 -17.70 3.56
CA PHE A 216 0.37 -18.13 3.91
C PHE A 216 1.36 -16.95 4.02
N ASN A 217 1.11 -15.82 3.32
CA ASN A 217 1.97 -14.63 3.44
C ASN A 217 1.82 -14.02 4.82
N THR A 218 0.59 -13.84 5.29
CA THR A 218 0.31 -13.35 6.65
C THR A 218 0.94 -14.28 7.71
N MET A 219 0.82 -15.61 7.57
CA MET A 219 1.47 -16.56 8.47
C MET A 219 2.99 -16.43 8.47
N SER A 220 3.59 -16.19 7.30
CA SER A 220 5.04 -16.00 7.18
C SER A 220 5.49 -14.74 7.92
N TYR A 221 4.75 -13.63 7.82
CA TYR A 221 5.07 -12.42 8.57
C TYR A 221 4.76 -12.54 10.06
N LEU A 222 3.75 -13.31 10.48
CA LEU A 222 3.55 -13.65 11.89
C LEU A 222 4.76 -14.37 12.48
N ASN A 223 5.30 -15.37 11.77
CA ASN A 223 6.55 -16.00 12.16
C ASN A 223 7.66 -14.96 12.40
N LEU A 224 7.86 -14.07 11.43
CA LEU A 224 8.93 -13.06 11.50
C LEU A 224 8.70 -12.06 12.64
N MET A 225 7.47 -11.63 12.88
CA MET A 225 7.14 -10.67 13.95
C MET A 225 7.23 -11.30 15.33
N TYR A 226 6.80 -12.55 15.52
CA TYR A 226 6.98 -13.26 16.79
C TYR A 226 8.46 -13.48 17.14
N ARG A 227 9.34 -13.64 16.14
CA ARG A 227 10.80 -13.65 16.38
C ARG A 227 11.31 -12.29 16.82
N GLN A 228 10.80 -11.18 16.26
CA GLN A 228 11.13 -9.84 16.74
C GLN A 228 10.62 -9.63 18.18
N LYS A 229 9.42 -10.13 18.51
CA LYS A 229 8.86 -10.09 19.85
C LYS A 229 9.73 -10.88 20.84
N ALA A 230 10.13 -12.10 20.50
CA ALA A 230 11.04 -12.92 21.30
C ALA A 230 12.39 -12.23 21.58
N ASP A 231 12.88 -11.42 20.63
CA ASP A 231 14.13 -10.68 20.81
C ASP A 231 14.02 -9.53 21.84
N LEU A 232 12.81 -9.06 22.11
CA LEU A 232 12.52 -8.02 23.09
C LEU A 232 12.17 -8.59 24.48
N GLU A 233 11.83 -9.88 24.57
CA GLU A 233 11.33 -10.52 25.78
C GLU A 233 12.41 -10.71 26.84
N PRO A 234 12.25 -10.18 28.08
CA PRO A 234 13.24 -10.33 29.14
C PRO A 234 13.20 -11.70 29.81
N ASP A 235 12.03 -12.34 29.89
CA ASP A 235 11.88 -13.66 30.48
C ASP A 235 12.26 -14.77 29.50
N PRO A 236 13.20 -15.67 29.86
CA PRO A 236 13.59 -16.77 28.96
C PRO A 236 12.45 -17.71 28.61
N GLY A 237 11.50 -17.92 29.54
CA GLY A 237 10.34 -18.79 29.32
C GLY A 237 9.36 -18.17 28.32
N ALA A 238 9.04 -16.89 28.48
CA ALA A 238 8.17 -16.14 27.56
C ALA A 238 8.85 -16.00 26.17
N ARG A 239 10.16 -15.76 26.13
CA ARG A 239 10.93 -15.75 24.87
C ARG A 239 10.79 -17.10 24.13
N GLN A 240 10.95 -18.21 24.84
CA GLN A 240 10.82 -19.53 24.23
C GLN A 240 9.38 -19.82 23.75
N ALA A 241 8.38 -19.34 24.49
CA ALA A 241 6.99 -19.42 24.06
C ALA A 241 6.74 -18.65 22.74
N ASP A 242 7.24 -17.40 22.61
CA ASP A 242 7.13 -16.62 21.39
C ASP A 242 7.85 -17.28 20.19
N LEU A 243 9.04 -17.85 20.42
CA LEU A 243 9.75 -18.62 19.39
C LEU A 243 8.96 -19.85 18.93
N LYS A 244 8.31 -20.55 19.86
CA LYS A 244 7.43 -21.68 19.53
C LYS A 244 6.24 -21.24 18.68
N VAL A 245 5.60 -20.11 19.04
CA VAL A 245 4.50 -19.55 18.23
C VAL A 245 5.00 -19.18 16.82
N ALA A 246 6.21 -18.61 16.72
CA ALA A 246 6.83 -18.32 15.43
C ALA A 246 7.00 -19.59 14.57
N ASP A 247 7.52 -20.68 15.17
CA ASP A 247 7.70 -21.96 14.48
C ASP A 247 6.37 -22.60 14.07
N ASP A 248 5.35 -22.52 14.91
CA ASP A 248 4.00 -22.99 14.59
C ASP A 248 3.42 -22.26 13.35
N TRP A 249 3.64 -20.94 13.24
CA TRP A 249 3.18 -20.17 12.07
C TRP A 249 3.93 -20.53 10.78
N VAL A 250 5.25 -20.66 10.81
CA VAL A 250 5.99 -21.05 9.61
C VAL A 250 5.64 -22.46 9.15
N ASN A 251 5.42 -23.38 10.09
CA ASN A 251 5.00 -24.75 9.75
C ASN A 251 3.62 -24.79 9.10
N LYS A 252 2.66 -23.98 9.59
CA LYS A 252 1.34 -23.82 8.96
C LYS A 252 1.47 -23.23 7.55
N ALA A 253 2.27 -22.19 7.36
CA ALA A 253 2.50 -21.59 6.04
C ALA A 253 3.09 -22.59 5.03
N ILE A 254 4.09 -23.39 5.46
CA ILE A 254 4.71 -24.42 4.62
C ILE A 254 3.68 -25.51 4.26
N ALA A 255 2.85 -25.94 5.21
CA ALA A 255 1.83 -26.95 4.96
C ALA A 255 0.81 -26.48 3.92
N LEU A 256 0.31 -25.25 4.03
CA LEU A 256 -0.63 -24.67 3.05
C LEU A 256 -0.02 -24.55 1.65
N ARG A 257 1.23 -24.13 1.55
CA ARG A 257 1.93 -23.99 0.26
C ARG A 257 2.09 -25.34 -0.47
N LYS A 258 2.29 -26.43 0.28
CA LYS A 258 2.40 -27.78 -0.30
C LYS A 258 1.07 -28.29 -0.85
N VAL A 259 -0.06 -27.92 -0.22
CA VAL A 259 -1.39 -28.34 -0.66
C VAL A 259 -1.88 -27.53 -1.86
N GLY A 260 -1.52 -26.25 -1.95
CA GLY A 260 -1.93 -25.37 -3.07
C GLY A 260 -1.05 -25.47 -4.33
N GLY A 261 0.04 -26.22 -4.30
CA GLY A 261 0.97 -26.43 -5.42
C GLY A 261 0.89 -27.81 -6.08
N SER A 262 -0.14 -28.59 -5.75
CA SER A 262 -0.43 -29.92 -6.36
C SER A 262 -1.58 -29.85 -7.35
#